data_ec6e95f5b7b9da53990820bd52540408
#
_entry.id   ec6e95f5b7b9da53990820bd52540408
#
_cell.length_a   1.000
_cell.length_b   1.000
_cell.length_c   1.000
_cell.angle_alpha   90.00
_cell.angle_beta   90.00
_cell.angle_gamma   90.00
#
_symmetry.space_group_name_H-M   'P 1'
#
loop_
_entity.id
_entity.type
_entity.pdbx_description
1 polymer ?
#
loop_
_entity_poly.entity_id
_entity_poly.type
_entity_poly.pdbx_seq_one_letter_code
_entity_poly.pdbx_strand_id
1 'polypeptide(L)'
;VDALAAARAIAELKVQPRPVSLAYEASPVMDIILGAAKEGASLYAVTDPAGITHRVWEVKREDAVGAIRAMLDQAPEPVLADDPAYAGALVGASQLLADEARSAGTYTGKEPFNFTVAVLFPAAQVSGGAPQVPTGLLTHQVARF
;
A
#
# COMPACT_ATOMS: atom_id res chain seq x y z
N VAL A 1 15.22 -14.94 -4.24
CA VAL A 1 15.32 -13.87 -5.29
C VAL A 1 16.30 -12.84 -4.76
N ASP A 2 17.31 -12.49 -5.55
CA ASP A 2 18.26 -11.45 -5.18
C ASP A 2 17.52 -10.10 -5.08
N ALA A 3 17.51 -9.52 -3.90
CA ALA A 3 16.79 -8.26 -3.62
C ALA A 3 17.32 -7.10 -4.51
N LEU A 4 18.61 -7.12 -4.85
CA LEU A 4 19.21 -6.12 -5.73
C LEU A 4 18.72 -6.28 -7.17
N ALA A 5 18.61 -7.51 -7.67
CA ALA A 5 18.05 -7.76 -8.99
C ALA A 5 16.58 -7.35 -9.08
N ALA A 6 15.80 -7.63 -8.04
CA ALA A 6 14.41 -7.18 -7.94
C ALA A 6 14.30 -5.65 -7.91
N ALA A 7 15.15 -4.97 -7.13
CA ALA A 7 15.19 -3.51 -7.05
C ALA A 7 15.52 -2.88 -8.42
N ARG A 8 16.50 -3.43 -9.14
CA ARG A 8 16.84 -2.96 -10.49
C ARG A 8 15.69 -3.14 -11.48
N ALA A 9 15.04 -4.31 -11.46
CA ALA A 9 13.89 -4.56 -12.34
C ALA A 9 12.72 -3.57 -12.07
N ILE A 10 12.41 -3.30 -10.80
CA ILE A 10 11.39 -2.32 -10.41
C ILE A 10 11.77 -0.91 -10.89
N ALA A 11 13.03 -0.51 -10.68
CA ALA A 11 13.53 0.80 -11.12
C ALA A 11 13.51 0.96 -12.64
N GLU A 12 13.91 -0.07 -13.38
CA GLU A 12 13.93 -0.07 -14.85
C GLU A 12 12.52 -0.02 -15.44
N LEU A 13 11.60 -0.83 -14.91
CA LEU A 13 10.21 -0.87 -15.36
C LEU A 13 9.39 0.33 -14.86
N LYS A 14 9.86 1.02 -13.81
CA LYS A 14 9.15 2.12 -13.13
C LYS A 14 7.73 1.73 -12.72
N VAL A 15 7.60 0.53 -12.15
CA VAL A 15 6.32 -0.07 -11.78
C VAL A 15 6.43 -0.74 -10.43
N GLN A 16 5.48 -0.46 -9.54
CA GLN A 16 5.30 -1.24 -8.32
C GLN A 16 4.40 -2.45 -8.65
N PRO A 17 4.90 -3.69 -8.57
CA PRO A 17 4.15 -4.89 -9.03
C PRO A 17 2.89 -5.16 -8.19
N ARG A 18 2.94 -4.88 -6.91
CA ARG A 18 1.82 -5.01 -5.96
C ARG A 18 1.99 -4.06 -4.78
N PRO A 19 0.92 -3.71 -4.05
CA PRO A 19 1.04 -2.98 -2.79
C PRO A 19 1.89 -3.75 -1.77
N VAL A 20 2.54 -3.01 -0.87
CA VAL A 20 3.16 -3.58 0.32
C VAL A 20 2.11 -3.70 1.43
N SER A 21 2.15 -4.78 2.19
CA SER A 21 1.23 -5.01 3.30
C SER A 21 1.83 -4.51 4.61
N LEU A 22 1.09 -3.67 5.32
CA LEU A 22 1.47 -3.11 6.61
C LEU A 22 0.38 -3.40 7.64
N ALA A 23 0.78 -3.68 8.87
CA ALA A 23 -0.13 -3.77 10.00
C ALA A 23 -0.08 -2.48 10.82
N TYR A 24 -1.23 -1.93 11.17
CA TYR A 24 -1.34 -0.72 11.98
C TYR A 24 -2.14 -0.98 13.26
N GLU A 25 -1.91 -0.17 14.28
CA GLU A 25 -2.70 -0.23 15.49
C GLU A 25 -4.04 0.49 15.27
N ALA A 26 -5.13 -0.29 15.27
CA ALA A 26 -6.47 0.25 15.04
C ALA A 26 -6.89 1.19 16.17
N SER A 27 -7.61 2.24 15.81
CA SER A 27 -8.24 3.14 16.77
C SER A 27 -9.76 3.17 16.58
N PRO A 28 -10.54 3.38 17.64
CA PRO A 28 -12.01 3.48 17.54
C PRO A 28 -12.47 4.54 16.54
N VAL A 29 -11.72 5.64 16.40
CA VAL A 29 -12.05 6.71 15.46
C VAL A 29 -11.86 6.26 14.02
N MET A 30 -10.79 5.51 13.72
CA MET A 30 -10.58 4.91 12.41
C MET A 30 -11.73 3.97 12.06
N ASP A 31 -12.14 3.12 12.99
CA ASP A 31 -13.24 2.18 12.79
C ASP A 31 -14.57 2.90 12.49
N ILE A 32 -14.85 4.03 13.15
CA ILE A 32 -16.03 4.86 12.87
C ILE A 32 -15.97 5.44 11.45
N ILE A 33 -14.84 6.00 11.04
CA ILE A 33 -14.67 6.59 9.70
C ILE A 33 -14.83 5.53 8.62
N LEU A 34 -14.17 4.39 8.78
CA LEU A 34 -14.24 3.28 7.82
C LEU A 34 -15.63 2.62 7.83
N GLY A 35 -16.27 2.54 9.00
CA GLY A 35 -17.64 2.06 9.15
C GLY A 35 -18.62 2.91 8.35
N ALA A 36 -18.56 4.22 8.51
CA ALA A 36 -19.41 5.16 7.77
C ALA A 36 -19.18 5.06 6.24
N ALA A 37 -17.96 4.84 5.79
CA ALA A 37 -17.69 4.62 4.38
C ALA A 37 -18.34 3.35 3.82
N LYS A 38 -18.55 2.33 4.66
CA LYS A 38 -19.16 1.05 4.29
C LYS A 38 -20.69 1.07 4.28
N GLU A 39 -21.34 2.11 4.80
CA GLU A 39 -22.79 2.26 4.75
C GLU A 39 -23.30 2.54 3.34
N GLY A 40 -22.47 3.09 2.47
CA GLY A 40 -22.79 3.34 1.08
C GLY A 40 -22.65 2.10 0.19
N ALA A 41 -23.02 2.25 -1.09
CA ALA A 41 -22.79 1.22 -2.08
C ALA A 41 -21.29 0.93 -2.24
N SER A 42 -20.93 -0.35 -2.31
CA SER A 42 -19.57 -0.75 -2.64
C SER A 42 -19.22 -0.36 -4.07
N LEU A 43 -17.97 0.02 -4.29
CA LEU A 43 -17.43 0.29 -5.62
C LEU A 43 -17.55 -0.96 -6.50
N TYR A 44 -17.21 -2.10 -5.94
CA TYR A 44 -17.46 -3.42 -6.51
C TYR A 44 -17.49 -4.51 -5.41
N ALA A 45 -18.07 -5.66 -5.78
CA ALA A 45 -18.07 -6.87 -4.97
C ALA A 45 -17.78 -8.08 -5.87
N VAL A 46 -16.86 -8.94 -5.45
CA VAL A 46 -16.49 -10.16 -6.18
C VAL A 46 -16.45 -11.31 -5.20
N THR A 47 -17.09 -12.43 -5.57
CA THR A 47 -17.01 -13.68 -4.79
C THR A 47 -15.99 -14.60 -5.45
N ASP A 48 -15.01 -15.05 -4.67
CA ASP A 48 -13.98 -15.95 -5.14
C ASP A 48 -14.49 -17.42 -5.23
N PRO A 49 -13.71 -18.34 -5.83
CA PRO A 49 -14.09 -19.75 -5.91
C PRO A 49 -14.26 -20.45 -4.56
N ALA A 50 -13.70 -19.91 -3.48
CA ALA A 50 -13.88 -20.42 -2.13
C ALA A 50 -15.19 -19.92 -1.47
N GLY A 51 -15.97 -19.10 -2.17
CA GLY A 51 -17.23 -18.53 -1.67
C GLY A 51 -17.05 -17.28 -0.80
N ILE A 52 -15.84 -16.72 -0.73
CA ILE A 52 -15.55 -15.50 0.03
C ILE A 52 -15.88 -14.28 -0.83
N THR A 53 -16.72 -13.37 -0.30
CA THR A 53 -17.06 -12.14 -0.98
C THR A 53 -16.13 -11.01 -0.55
N HIS A 54 -15.38 -10.48 -1.53
CA HIS A 54 -14.53 -9.32 -1.40
C HIS A 54 -15.29 -8.07 -1.84
N ARG A 55 -15.36 -7.07 -0.97
CA ARG A 55 -16.02 -5.78 -1.26
C ARG A 55 -15.05 -4.64 -1.09
N VAL A 56 -15.16 -3.64 -1.95
CA VAL A 56 -14.33 -2.44 -1.90
C VAL A 56 -15.23 -1.21 -1.86
N TRP A 57 -14.92 -0.30 -0.95
CA TRP A 57 -15.54 1.00 -0.84
C TRP A 57 -14.48 2.07 -1.02
N GLU A 58 -14.90 3.21 -1.51
CA GLU A 58 -14.02 4.36 -1.69
C GLU A 58 -14.35 5.43 -0.66
N VAL A 59 -13.33 5.93 0.02
CA VAL A 59 -13.47 7.10 0.90
C VAL A 59 -13.20 8.36 0.07
N LYS A 60 -14.26 9.07 -0.34
CA LYS A 60 -14.19 10.26 -1.22
C LYS A 60 -14.19 11.58 -0.47
N ARG A 61 -14.80 11.62 0.71
CA ARG A 61 -14.95 12.85 1.46
C ARG A 61 -13.59 13.35 1.92
N GLU A 62 -13.24 14.57 1.55
CA GLU A 62 -11.95 15.19 1.88
C GLU A 62 -11.71 15.27 3.39
N ASP A 63 -12.76 15.54 4.17
CA ASP A 63 -12.68 15.58 5.63
C ASP A 63 -12.36 14.19 6.22
N ALA A 64 -12.96 13.12 5.69
CA ALA A 64 -12.68 11.76 6.11
C ALA A 64 -11.24 11.33 5.71
N VAL A 65 -10.81 11.65 4.50
CA VAL A 65 -9.44 11.39 4.04
C VAL A 65 -8.43 12.17 4.89
N GLY A 66 -8.72 13.44 5.19
CA GLY A 66 -7.89 14.28 6.05
C GLY A 66 -7.79 13.72 7.47
N ALA A 67 -8.91 13.25 8.05
CA ALA A 67 -8.93 12.64 9.36
C ALA A 67 -8.13 11.33 9.40
N ILE A 68 -8.28 10.45 8.39
CA ILE A 68 -7.48 9.21 8.28
C ILE A 68 -5.99 9.55 8.23
N ARG A 69 -5.60 10.52 7.40
CA ARG A 69 -4.19 10.96 7.29
C ARG A 69 -3.66 11.47 8.62
N ALA A 70 -4.39 12.38 9.29
CA ALA A 70 -3.97 12.92 10.57
C ALA A 70 -3.84 11.84 11.66
N MET A 71 -4.69 10.82 11.63
CA MET A 71 -4.61 9.70 12.57
C MET A 71 -3.39 8.81 12.29
N LEU A 72 -3.09 8.52 11.03
CA LEU A 72 -1.91 7.75 10.65
C LEU A 72 -0.61 8.50 10.98
N ASP A 73 -0.60 9.83 10.84
CA ASP A 73 0.55 10.68 11.20
C ASP A 73 0.83 10.70 12.72
N GLN A 74 -0.18 10.47 13.54
CA GLN A 74 -0.06 10.43 15.00
C GLN A 74 0.04 9.01 15.57
N ALA A 75 -0.28 8.00 14.79
CA ALA A 75 -0.21 6.60 15.21
C ALA A 75 1.26 6.13 15.31
N PRO A 76 1.52 5.06 16.08
CA PRO A 76 2.78 4.34 15.97
C PRO A 76 3.06 3.92 14.53
N GLU A 77 4.34 3.86 14.16
CA GLU A 77 4.73 3.42 12.82
C GLU A 77 4.13 2.04 12.50
N PRO A 78 3.54 1.87 11.31
CA PRO A 78 3.01 0.58 10.90
C PRO A 78 4.12 -0.48 10.82
N VAL A 79 3.80 -1.69 11.20
CA VAL A 79 4.71 -2.83 11.12
C VAL A 79 4.62 -3.50 9.76
N LEU A 80 5.76 -3.86 9.18
CA LEU A 80 5.78 -4.61 7.94
C LEU A 80 5.11 -5.99 8.13
N ALA A 81 4.05 -6.23 7.39
CA ALA A 81 3.30 -7.50 7.35
C ALA A 81 3.42 -8.18 5.97
N ASP A 82 4.58 -8.06 5.37
CA ASP A 82 4.92 -8.54 4.03
C ASP A 82 6.31 -9.20 4.01
N ASP A 83 6.69 -9.75 2.87
CA ASP A 83 8.04 -10.25 2.64
C ASP A 83 9.07 -9.09 2.77
N PRO A 84 10.02 -9.16 3.72
CA PRO A 84 11.06 -8.16 3.88
C PRO A 84 11.93 -7.98 2.63
N ALA A 85 12.13 -9.04 1.83
CA ALA A 85 12.89 -8.95 0.59
C ALA A 85 12.17 -8.09 -0.45
N TYR A 86 10.83 -8.21 -0.53
CA TYR A 86 10.02 -7.36 -1.41
C TYR A 86 10.04 -5.90 -0.97
N ALA A 87 9.83 -5.64 0.32
CA ALA A 87 9.90 -4.28 0.87
C ALA A 87 11.30 -3.65 0.65
N GLY A 88 12.36 -4.43 0.88
CA GLY A 88 13.74 -4.02 0.59
C GLY A 88 13.99 -3.72 -0.89
N ALA A 89 13.37 -4.47 -1.80
CA ALA A 89 13.48 -4.22 -3.24
C ALA A 89 12.79 -2.91 -3.64
N LEU A 90 11.64 -2.56 -3.05
CA LEU A 90 10.97 -1.27 -3.27
C LEU A 90 11.84 -0.09 -2.81
N VAL A 91 12.41 -0.20 -1.60
CA VAL A 91 13.34 0.82 -1.08
C VAL A 91 14.58 0.94 -1.97
N GLY A 92 15.17 -0.17 -2.36
CA GLY A 92 16.33 -0.18 -3.26
C GLY A 92 16.04 0.46 -4.61
N ALA A 93 14.87 0.19 -5.19
CA ALA A 93 14.44 0.80 -6.45
C ALA A 93 14.28 2.32 -6.32
N SER A 94 13.66 2.78 -5.22
CA SER A 94 13.53 4.22 -4.92
C SER A 94 14.90 4.89 -4.81
N GLN A 95 15.86 4.27 -4.13
CA GLN A 95 17.22 4.79 -4.01
C GLN A 95 17.94 4.90 -5.35
N LEU A 96 17.85 3.86 -6.20
CA LEU A 96 18.44 3.87 -7.54
C LEU A 96 17.89 5.02 -8.39
N LEU A 97 16.57 5.20 -8.41
CA LEU A 97 15.91 6.28 -9.15
C LEU A 97 16.24 7.67 -8.57
N ALA A 98 16.34 7.78 -7.25
CA ALA A 98 16.74 9.02 -6.60
C ALA A 98 18.18 9.41 -6.92
N ASP A 99 19.09 8.45 -6.96
CA ASP A 99 20.50 8.70 -7.32
C ASP A 99 20.65 9.10 -8.79
N GLU A 100 19.86 8.48 -9.68
CA GLU A 100 19.79 8.89 -11.08
C GLU A 100 19.27 10.32 -11.22
N ALA A 101 18.17 10.67 -10.54
CA ALA A 101 17.59 12.02 -10.57
C ALA A 101 18.53 13.07 -9.96
N ARG A 102 19.25 12.75 -8.88
CA ARG A 102 20.26 13.62 -8.28
C ARG A 102 21.43 13.86 -9.23
N SER A 103 21.91 12.80 -9.88
CA SER A 103 23.00 12.90 -10.86
C SER A 103 22.61 13.73 -12.07
N ALA A 104 21.34 13.70 -12.47
CA ALA A 104 20.79 14.53 -13.53
C ALA A 104 20.43 15.96 -13.08
N GLY A 105 20.51 16.27 -11.79
CA GLY A 105 20.11 17.56 -11.23
C GLY A 105 18.61 17.82 -11.24
N THR A 106 17.79 16.78 -11.33
CA THR A 106 16.31 16.88 -11.42
C THR A 106 15.58 16.46 -10.15
N TYR A 107 16.29 16.00 -9.13
CA TYR A 107 15.68 15.51 -7.89
C TYR A 107 15.04 16.63 -7.07
N THR A 108 13.75 16.51 -6.76
CA THR A 108 12.95 17.48 -5.99
C THR A 108 12.47 16.93 -4.64
N GLY A 109 12.54 15.61 -4.43
CA GLY A 109 11.97 14.92 -3.27
C GLY A 109 10.47 14.62 -3.40
N LYS A 110 9.82 15.04 -4.49
CA LYS A 110 8.39 14.84 -4.74
C LYS A 110 8.10 13.85 -5.87
N GLU A 111 9.13 13.18 -6.36
CA GLU A 111 9.00 12.21 -7.44
C GLU A 111 8.16 11.01 -7.00
N PRO A 112 7.36 10.43 -7.91
CA PRO A 112 6.48 9.30 -7.61
C PRO A 112 7.21 8.09 -6.98
N PHE A 113 8.47 7.86 -7.31
CA PHE A 113 9.27 6.77 -6.75
C PHE A 113 9.64 6.94 -5.26
N ASN A 114 9.40 8.12 -4.67
CA ASN A 114 9.53 8.34 -3.23
C ASN A 114 8.28 7.89 -2.45
N PHE A 115 7.24 7.45 -3.15
CA PHE A 115 6.00 6.98 -2.56
C PHE A 115 5.74 5.53 -2.93
N THR A 116 5.03 4.82 -2.07
CA THR A 116 4.63 3.44 -2.33
C THR A 116 3.14 3.27 -2.06
N VAL A 117 2.50 2.37 -2.81
CA VAL A 117 1.15 1.94 -2.51
C VAL A 117 1.21 0.86 -1.45
N ALA A 118 0.49 1.06 -0.35
CA ALA A 118 0.40 0.11 0.74
C ALA A 118 -1.05 -0.28 1.02
N VAL A 119 -1.24 -1.50 1.50
CA VAL A 119 -2.48 -1.95 2.12
C VAL A 119 -2.25 -2.04 3.61
N LEU A 120 -3.09 -1.35 4.38
CA LEU A 120 -3.00 -1.33 5.84
C LEU A 120 -4.05 -2.27 6.42
N PHE A 121 -3.60 -3.15 7.30
CA PHE A 121 -4.47 -4.07 8.05
C PHE A 121 -4.46 -3.70 9.53
N PRO A 122 -5.61 -3.70 10.22
CA PRO A 122 -5.60 -3.64 11.67
C PRO A 122 -4.79 -4.81 12.24
N ALA A 123 -3.84 -4.54 13.15
CA ALA A 123 -2.94 -5.56 13.68
C ALA A 123 -3.70 -6.76 14.30
N ALA A 124 -4.86 -6.50 14.90
CA ALA A 124 -5.72 -7.54 15.47
C ALA A 124 -6.32 -8.51 14.42
N GLN A 125 -6.33 -8.13 13.13
CA GLN A 125 -6.80 -8.95 12.02
C GLN A 125 -5.69 -9.75 11.35
N VAL A 126 -4.44 -9.48 11.72
CA VAL A 126 -3.27 -10.20 11.18
C VAL A 126 -3.00 -11.40 12.07
N SER A 127 -3.44 -12.57 11.64
CA SER A 127 -3.16 -13.82 12.35
C SER A 127 -2.02 -14.57 11.65
N GLY A 128 -0.90 -14.79 12.35
CA GLY A 128 0.14 -15.81 12.11
C GLY A 128 0.76 -16.01 10.72
N GLY A 129 0.30 -15.32 9.72
CA GLY A 129 0.84 -15.32 8.34
C GLY A 129 0.67 -13.97 7.71
N ALA A 130 1.54 -13.59 6.76
CA ALA A 130 1.37 -12.36 6.01
C ALA A 130 -0.04 -12.32 5.39
N PRO A 131 -0.78 -11.18 5.51
CA PRO A 131 -2.10 -11.06 4.91
C PRO A 131 -1.98 -11.30 3.40
N GLN A 132 -2.68 -12.31 2.92
CA GLN A 132 -2.74 -12.58 1.49
C GLN A 132 -3.74 -11.60 0.84
N VAL A 133 -3.23 -10.54 0.23
CA VAL A 133 -4.07 -9.74 -0.66
C VAL A 133 -4.36 -10.59 -1.90
N PRO A 134 -5.64 -10.81 -2.25
CA PRO A 134 -5.97 -11.59 -3.43
C PRO A 134 -5.33 -10.94 -4.67
N THR A 135 -4.35 -11.61 -5.24
CA THR A 135 -3.59 -11.10 -6.40
C THR A 135 -4.46 -10.81 -7.62
N GLY A 136 -5.61 -11.47 -7.75
CA GLY A 136 -6.55 -11.24 -8.83
C GLY A 136 -7.30 -9.90 -8.80
N LEU A 137 -7.36 -9.23 -7.63
CA LEU A 137 -8.01 -7.92 -7.48
C LEU A 137 -7.08 -6.76 -7.79
N LEU A 138 -5.78 -6.99 -7.85
CA LEU A 138 -4.76 -5.94 -7.99
C LEU A 138 -4.20 -5.82 -9.41
N THR A 139 -4.59 -6.68 -10.34
CA THR A 139 -4.07 -6.67 -11.71
C THR A 139 -4.42 -5.42 -12.53
N HIS A 140 -5.30 -4.55 -12.03
CA HIS A 140 -5.69 -3.32 -12.74
C HIS A 140 -5.11 -2.02 -12.18
N GLN A 141 -4.37 -2.07 -11.07
CA GLN A 141 -3.74 -0.87 -10.50
C GLN A 141 -2.25 -1.09 -10.27
N VAL A 142 -1.53 -1.14 -11.35
CA VAL A 142 -0.07 -1.03 -11.30
C VAL A 142 0.24 0.46 -11.16
N ALA A 143 0.72 0.88 -9.99
CA ALA A 143 1.22 2.23 -9.83
C ALA A 143 2.47 2.40 -10.71
N ARG A 144 2.40 3.30 -11.68
CA ARG A 144 3.54 3.72 -12.48
C ARG A 144 4.16 4.95 -11.83
N PHE A 145 5.46 4.92 -11.69
CA PHE A 145 6.26 6.03 -11.21
C PHE A 145 6.52 7.06 -12.30
#